data_253db2e39613c33bc7fd095405e2441c
#
_entry.id   253db2e39613c33bc7fd095405e2441c
#
_cell.length_a   1.000
_cell.length_b   1.000
_cell.length_c   1.000
_cell.angle_alpha   90.00
_cell.angle_beta   90.00
_cell.angle_gamma   90.00
#
_symmetry.space_group_name_H-M   'P 1'
#
loop_
_entity.id
_entity.type
_entity.pdbx_description
1 polymer ?
#
loop_
_entity_poly.entity_id
_entity_poly.type
_entity_poly.pdbx_seq_one_letter_code
_entity_poly.pdbx_strand_id
1 'polypeptide(L)'
;MQLEQWLKDEHDQHVFWLNGLAGTGKSTIAQTFADICFADGNLGASFFCSRDSDDRSTLQAIFPTLALQLAYQYPKFQEELLKLLRANLDVGQESLSSQMERLIVGPFKATKIQTLIIIDALDECKDQNPESAILFVLSKHVDQIPYVKFFITGRPETQIRSGFRLPALQPVTKVFKLHEVNRSLVDNDIKLFFRTQLSDLLRNRSDCDLVQDWPSSDEVDVLCEKAAGFFIYASTAVKFVGSRNHKPTKQLEQIISLPQSTSHEGRSGIDLLYTQVLEQAVNSVYMDDKEFHSHFRTVVGAVLLVFNPLSAEALSDLLKESDISTTLRSLHSLLLVPTSKVAPIHTFHKSFPDFLMDPI
;
A
#
# COMPACT_ATOMS: atom_id res chain seq x y z
N MET A 1 18.26 -12.72 2.81
CA MET A 1 18.40 -11.91 1.58
C MET A 1 18.85 -10.49 1.94
N GLN A 2 18.81 -9.47 1.06
CA GLN A 2 19.44 -8.16 1.33
C GLN A 2 18.92 -7.45 2.58
N LEU A 3 17.59 -7.50 2.85
CA LEU A 3 17.00 -6.91 4.05
C LEU A 3 17.44 -7.61 5.34
N GLU A 4 17.44 -8.94 5.34
CA GLU A 4 17.88 -9.72 6.49
C GLU A 4 19.40 -9.55 6.75
N GLN A 5 20.19 -9.46 5.68
CA GLN A 5 21.62 -9.18 5.78
C GLN A 5 21.85 -7.79 6.37
N TRP A 6 21.13 -6.76 5.84
CA TRP A 6 21.19 -5.41 6.39
C TRP A 6 20.78 -5.37 7.87
N LEU A 7 19.72 -6.09 8.24
CA LEU A 7 19.25 -6.11 9.65
C LEU A 7 20.30 -6.69 10.60
N LYS A 8 21.02 -7.73 10.16
CA LYS A 8 22.04 -8.44 10.97
C LYS A 8 23.39 -7.73 11.01
N ASP A 9 23.68 -6.85 10.06
CA ASP A 9 24.96 -6.15 9.98
C ASP A 9 24.93 -4.91 10.88
N GLU A 10 25.59 -4.96 12.03
CA GLU A 10 25.69 -3.86 12.99
C GLU A 10 26.47 -2.65 12.45
N HIS A 11 27.30 -2.85 11.42
CA HIS A 11 28.13 -1.82 10.79
C HIS A 11 27.50 -1.21 9.54
N ASP A 12 26.37 -1.76 9.07
CA ASP A 12 25.64 -1.20 7.92
C ASP A 12 24.80 0.02 8.36
N GLN A 13 24.34 0.78 7.39
CA GLN A 13 23.55 1.99 7.60
C GLN A 13 22.30 1.72 8.47
N HIS A 14 21.97 2.66 9.33
CA HIS A 14 20.85 2.52 10.27
C HIS A 14 19.48 2.69 9.62
N VAL A 15 19.44 3.35 8.46
CA VAL A 15 18.20 3.60 7.71
C VAL A 15 18.24 2.82 6.41
N PHE A 16 17.17 2.13 6.11
CA PHE A 16 16.96 1.48 4.80
C PHE A 16 15.77 2.14 4.11
N TRP A 17 16.00 2.73 2.98
CA TRP A 17 14.94 3.29 2.16
C TRP A 17 14.62 2.38 0.97
N LEU A 18 13.48 1.68 1.06
CA LEU A 18 12.92 0.92 -0.05
C LEU A 18 12.09 1.86 -0.93
N ASN A 19 12.63 2.22 -2.06
CA ASN A 19 11.98 3.13 -2.98
C ASN A 19 11.50 2.39 -4.24
N GLY A 20 10.37 2.83 -4.79
CA GLY A 20 9.81 2.25 -6.00
C GLY A 20 8.55 2.97 -6.44
N LEU A 21 8.22 2.83 -7.71
CA LEU A 21 7.01 3.39 -8.29
C LEU A 21 5.74 2.82 -7.62
N ALA A 22 4.59 3.43 -7.90
CA ALA A 22 3.31 2.89 -7.46
C ALA A 22 3.10 1.46 -8.00
N GLY A 23 2.52 0.59 -7.18
CA GLY A 23 2.18 -0.79 -7.61
C GLY A 23 3.36 -1.75 -7.78
N THR A 24 4.59 -1.39 -7.32
CA THR A 24 5.77 -2.28 -7.35
C THR A 24 5.85 -3.26 -6.18
N GLY A 25 4.88 -3.23 -5.24
CA GLY A 25 4.83 -4.16 -4.12
C GLY A 25 5.56 -3.71 -2.85
N LYS A 26 5.93 -2.42 -2.69
CA LYS A 26 6.64 -1.91 -1.50
C LYS A 26 5.98 -2.30 -0.18
N SER A 27 4.68 -2.03 -0.04
CA SER A 27 3.94 -2.32 1.19
C SER A 27 3.79 -3.82 1.45
N THR A 28 3.70 -4.64 0.40
CA THR A 28 3.72 -6.10 0.53
C THR A 28 5.06 -6.59 1.07
N ILE A 29 6.17 -6.04 0.56
CA ILE A 29 7.52 -6.33 1.07
C ILE A 29 7.64 -5.85 2.52
N ALA A 30 7.16 -4.64 2.84
CA ALA A 30 7.21 -4.10 4.19
C ALA A 30 6.42 -4.95 5.19
N GLN A 31 5.21 -5.39 4.81
CA GLN A 31 4.39 -6.26 5.65
C GLN A 31 5.05 -7.62 5.87
N THR A 32 5.51 -8.27 4.79
CA THR A 32 6.20 -9.57 4.90
C THR A 32 7.46 -9.47 5.76
N PHE A 33 8.23 -8.38 5.60
CA PHE A 33 9.42 -8.15 6.41
C PHE A 33 9.08 -7.88 7.88
N ALA A 34 7.99 -7.14 8.14
CA ALA A 34 7.48 -6.94 9.49
C ALA A 34 7.09 -8.27 10.15
N ASP A 35 6.36 -9.13 9.43
CA ASP A 35 5.92 -10.44 9.95
C ASP A 35 7.10 -11.34 10.28
N ILE A 36 8.13 -11.40 9.41
CA ILE A 36 9.36 -12.14 9.66
C ILE A 36 10.09 -11.59 10.89
N CYS A 37 10.31 -10.27 10.95
CA CYS A 37 11.01 -9.64 12.05
C CYS A 37 10.24 -9.75 13.38
N PHE A 38 8.91 -9.76 13.33
CA PHE A 38 8.07 -10.00 14.51
C PHE A 38 8.25 -11.43 15.04
N ALA A 39 8.20 -12.43 14.14
CA ALA A 39 8.42 -13.83 14.51
C ALA A 39 9.82 -14.07 15.10
N ASP A 40 10.84 -13.36 14.61
CA ASP A 40 12.22 -13.43 15.08
C ASP A 40 12.49 -12.57 16.35
N GLY A 41 11.49 -11.79 16.83
CA GLY A 41 11.63 -10.90 17.99
C GLY A 41 12.47 -9.63 17.73
N ASN A 42 12.72 -9.29 16.46
CA ASN A 42 13.52 -8.13 16.06
C ASN A 42 12.71 -6.88 15.76
N LEU A 43 11.37 -7.01 15.53
CA LEU A 43 10.49 -5.89 15.28
C LEU A 43 10.10 -5.21 16.58
N GLY A 44 10.47 -3.94 16.77
CA GLY A 44 10.02 -3.15 17.90
C GLY A 44 8.69 -2.44 17.66
N ALA A 45 8.55 -1.83 16.51
CA ALA A 45 7.32 -1.12 16.14
C ALA A 45 7.17 -0.98 14.63
N SER A 46 5.93 -0.77 14.17
CA SER A 46 5.63 -0.50 12.77
C SER A 46 4.49 0.52 12.63
N PHE A 47 4.58 1.34 11.58
CA PHE A 47 3.51 2.25 11.20
C PHE A 47 3.31 2.18 9.69
N PHE A 48 2.11 1.78 9.26
CA PHE A 48 1.73 1.68 7.85
C PHE A 48 0.82 2.87 7.52
N CYS A 49 1.39 3.89 6.86
CA CYS A 49 0.64 5.07 6.44
C CYS A 49 -0.47 4.68 5.46
N SER A 50 -1.60 5.35 5.54
CA SER A 50 -2.72 5.14 4.63
C SER A 50 -3.59 6.39 4.57
N ARG A 51 -3.80 6.94 3.38
CA ARG A 51 -4.69 8.10 3.16
C ARG A 51 -6.13 7.81 3.52
N ASP A 52 -6.52 6.54 3.43
CA ASP A 52 -7.90 6.11 3.62
C ASP A 52 -8.26 5.81 5.09
N SER A 53 -7.32 6.04 6.02
CA SER A 53 -7.52 5.78 7.44
C SER A 53 -7.10 7.00 8.26
N ASP A 54 -8.04 7.63 8.96
CA ASP A 54 -7.76 8.83 9.75
C ASP A 54 -6.66 8.60 10.79
N ASP A 55 -6.65 7.43 11.42
CA ASP A 55 -5.64 7.06 12.42
C ASP A 55 -4.23 6.86 11.83
N ARG A 56 -4.13 6.65 10.51
CA ARG A 56 -2.88 6.35 9.81
C ARG A 56 -2.51 7.36 8.72
N SER A 57 -3.28 8.44 8.61
CA SER A 57 -3.08 9.47 7.58
C SER A 57 -2.38 10.72 8.10
N THR A 58 -2.14 10.84 9.41
CA THR A 58 -1.55 12.03 10.03
C THR A 58 -0.18 11.75 10.62
N LEU A 59 0.75 12.69 10.45
CA LEU A 59 2.10 12.60 11.02
C LEU A 59 2.09 12.57 12.55
N GLN A 60 1.14 13.26 13.17
CA GLN A 60 1.00 13.32 14.62
C GLN A 60 0.76 11.96 15.27
N ALA A 61 0.22 10.99 14.53
CA ALA A 61 -0.04 9.65 15.03
C ALA A 61 1.20 8.73 15.00
N ILE A 62 2.25 9.04 14.21
CA ILE A 62 3.37 8.15 13.98
C ILE A 62 4.13 7.86 15.28
N PHE A 63 4.74 8.86 15.90
CA PHE A 63 5.60 8.64 17.07
C PHE A 63 4.84 8.14 18.31
N PRO A 64 3.63 8.62 18.63
CA PRO A 64 2.84 8.06 19.72
C PRO A 64 2.49 6.58 19.50
N THR A 65 2.12 6.19 18.28
CA THR A 65 1.83 4.80 17.96
C THR A 65 3.06 3.91 18.08
N LEU A 66 4.20 4.34 17.53
CA LEU A 66 5.47 3.64 17.66
C LEU A 66 5.90 3.49 19.12
N ALA A 67 5.80 4.57 19.92
CA ALA A 67 6.14 4.53 21.34
C ALA A 67 5.27 3.56 22.13
N LEU A 68 3.98 3.49 21.83
CA LEU A 68 3.05 2.55 22.46
C LEU A 68 3.43 1.10 22.15
N GLN A 69 3.71 0.77 20.89
CA GLN A 69 4.13 -0.57 20.48
C GLN A 69 5.45 -0.97 21.13
N LEU A 70 6.43 -0.05 21.17
CA LEU A 70 7.72 -0.24 21.84
C LEU A 70 7.56 -0.51 23.34
N ALA A 71 6.63 0.20 24.00
CA ALA A 71 6.32 -0.02 25.38
C ALA A 71 5.69 -1.39 25.65
N TYR A 72 4.85 -1.88 24.74
CA TYR A 72 4.31 -3.26 24.83
C TYR A 72 5.39 -4.32 24.61
N GLN A 73 6.30 -4.08 23.70
CA GLN A 73 7.34 -5.05 23.35
C GLN A 73 8.49 -5.10 24.39
N TYR A 74 8.83 -3.95 24.99
CA TYR A 74 10.01 -3.81 25.84
C TYR A 74 9.68 -3.20 27.22
N PRO A 75 9.64 -4.02 28.31
CA PRO A 75 9.32 -3.52 29.65
C PRO A 75 10.21 -2.36 30.12
N LYS A 76 11.52 -2.40 29.83
CA LYS A 76 12.43 -1.30 30.18
C LYS A 76 12.10 0.00 29.46
N PHE A 77 11.70 -0.08 28.19
CA PHE A 77 11.24 1.08 27.41
C PHE A 77 9.94 1.64 28.02
N GLN A 78 9.02 0.76 28.40
CA GLN A 78 7.77 1.12 29.07
C GLN A 78 8.02 1.91 30.36
N GLU A 79 8.96 1.46 31.20
CA GLU A 79 9.31 2.16 32.45
C GLU A 79 9.78 3.59 32.19
N GLU A 80 10.67 3.80 31.21
CA GLU A 80 11.17 5.13 30.85
C GLU A 80 10.08 6.00 30.24
N LEU A 81 9.24 5.45 29.36
CA LEU A 81 8.10 6.15 28.77
C LEU A 81 7.09 6.57 29.84
N LEU A 82 6.78 5.71 30.81
CA LEU A 82 5.86 6.05 31.91
C LEU A 82 6.39 7.16 32.81
N LYS A 83 7.70 7.22 33.07
CA LYS A 83 8.32 8.35 33.83
C LYS A 83 8.08 9.67 33.08
N LEU A 84 8.27 9.68 31.79
CA LEU A 84 8.05 10.86 30.95
C LEU A 84 6.57 11.27 30.92
N LEU A 85 5.65 10.32 30.71
CA LEU A 85 4.20 10.60 30.63
C LEU A 85 3.63 11.11 31.96
N ARG A 86 4.16 10.65 33.11
CA ARG A 86 3.78 11.20 34.43
C ARG A 86 4.16 12.68 34.59
N ALA A 87 5.23 13.12 33.92
CA ALA A 87 5.66 14.50 33.95
C ALA A 87 4.91 15.38 32.92
N ASN A 88 4.49 14.81 31.80
CA ASN A 88 3.75 15.51 30.73
C ASN A 88 2.88 14.56 29.96
N LEU A 89 1.56 14.64 30.13
CA LEU A 89 0.58 13.80 29.43
C LEU A 89 0.34 14.25 27.98
N ASP A 90 0.59 15.53 27.67
CA ASP A 90 0.25 16.13 26.38
C ASP A 90 1.37 16.01 25.33
N VAL A 91 2.41 15.22 25.60
CA VAL A 91 3.57 15.07 24.73
C VAL A 91 3.18 14.59 23.30
N GLY A 92 2.10 13.84 23.17
CA GLY A 92 1.55 13.39 21.88
C GLY A 92 0.97 14.52 21.02
N GLN A 93 0.71 15.70 21.61
CA GLN A 93 0.22 16.90 20.89
C GLN A 93 1.34 17.90 20.60
N GLU A 94 2.55 17.63 21.05
CA GLU A 94 3.70 18.49 20.80
C GLU A 94 4.17 18.41 19.35
N SER A 95 5.17 19.22 18.97
CA SER A 95 5.76 19.16 17.63
C SER A 95 6.35 17.77 17.35
N LEU A 96 6.40 17.35 16.07
CA LEU A 96 6.99 16.07 15.67
C LEU A 96 8.43 15.88 16.21
N SER A 97 9.23 16.96 16.23
CA SER A 97 10.59 16.90 16.76
C SER A 97 10.61 16.63 18.27
N SER A 98 9.69 17.25 19.01
CA SER A 98 9.54 17.02 20.45
C SER A 98 9.00 15.62 20.74
N GLN A 99 8.04 15.13 19.95
CA GLN A 99 7.55 13.77 20.07
C GLN A 99 8.67 12.74 19.82
N MET A 100 9.45 12.90 18.76
CA MET A 100 10.58 12.02 18.46
C MET A 100 11.60 12.01 19.58
N GLU A 101 12.02 13.21 20.05
CA GLU A 101 12.99 13.35 21.15
C GLU A 101 12.51 12.68 22.42
N ARG A 102 11.28 12.94 22.82
CA ARG A 102 10.75 12.54 24.13
C ARG A 102 10.17 11.14 24.14
N LEU A 103 9.38 10.76 23.12
CA LEU A 103 8.70 9.46 23.08
C LEU A 103 9.59 8.32 22.58
N ILE A 104 10.58 8.61 21.74
CA ILE A 104 11.42 7.61 21.09
C ILE A 104 12.87 7.70 21.58
N VAL A 105 13.55 8.82 21.35
CA VAL A 105 14.99 8.96 21.59
C VAL A 105 15.33 8.87 23.07
N GLY A 106 14.59 9.57 23.93
CA GLY A 106 14.82 9.57 25.36
C GLY A 106 14.80 8.18 25.98
N PRO A 107 13.71 7.40 25.83
CA PRO A 107 13.63 6.03 26.31
C PRO A 107 14.69 5.10 25.69
N PHE A 108 15.01 5.23 24.39
CA PHE A 108 16.06 4.44 23.78
C PHE A 108 17.45 4.76 24.33
N LYS A 109 17.81 6.03 24.56
CA LYS A 109 19.08 6.42 25.19
C LYS A 109 19.27 5.79 26.56
N ALA A 110 18.20 5.69 27.34
CA ALA A 110 18.24 5.07 28.66
C ALA A 110 18.37 3.54 28.60
N THR A 111 17.74 2.90 27.61
CA THR A 111 17.62 1.42 27.54
C THR A 111 18.62 0.75 26.62
N LYS A 112 19.09 1.45 25.57
CA LYS A 112 20.00 0.95 24.52
C LYS A 112 19.50 -0.35 23.84
N ILE A 113 18.20 -0.49 23.68
CA ILE A 113 17.57 -1.64 23.03
C ILE A 113 17.86 -1.60 21.54
N GLN A 114 18.39 -2.72 21.00
CA GLN A 114 18.55 -2.92 19.57
C GLN A 114 17.21 -3.39 18.98
N THR A 115 16.73 -2.74 17.94
CA THR A 115 15.44 -3.09 17.33
C THR A 115 15.25 -2.45 15.95
N LEU A 116 14.25 -2.96 15.24
CA LEU A 116 13.78 -2.42 13.95
C LEU A 116 12.48 -1.64 14.14
N ILE A 117 12.41 -0.48 13.51
CA ILE A 117 11.19 0.31 13.35
C ILE A 117 10.87 0.38 11.85
N ILE A 118 9.62 0.07 11.49
CA ILE A 118 9.14 0.11 10.10
C ILE A 118 8.17 1.28 9.93
N ILE A 119 8.38 2.11 8.89
CA ILE A 119 7.43 3.15 8.46
C ILE A 119 7.14 2.92 6.97
N ASP A 120 5.96 2.39 6.67
CA ASP A 120 5.56 2.08 5.30
C ASP A 120 4.76 3.21 4.67
N ALA A 121 4.91 3.39 3.36
CA ALA A 121 4.15 4.30 2.52
C ALA A 121 4.12 5.76 3.04
N LEU A 122 5.28 6.30 3.40
CA LEU A 122 5.41 7.66 3.95
C LEU A 122 4.77 8.73 3.04
N ASP A 123 4.70 8.48 1.71
CA ASP A 123 4.01 9.31 0.72
C ASP A 123 2.47 9.29 0.82
N GLU A 124 1.90 8.52 1.75
CA GLU A 124 0.45 8.41 1.93
C GLU A 124 -0.13 9.21 3.11
N CYS A 125 0.68 9.97 3.82
CA CYS A 125 0.17 10.91 4.82
C CYS A 125 -0.50 12.12 4.16
N LYS A 126 -1.57 12.64 4.79
CA LYS A 126 -2.39 13.76 4.26
C LYS A 126 -1.82 15.15 4.55
N ASP A 127 -0.85 15.25 5.44
CA ASP A 127 -0.26 16.53 5.84
C ASP A 127 0.48 17.22 4.67
N GLN A 128 0.71 18.53 4.77
CA GLN A 128 1.51 19.25 3.76
C GLN A 128 2.99 18.87 3.88
N ASN A 129 3.54 18.27 2.83
CA ASN A 129 4.93 17.79 2.77
C ASN A 129 5.33 16.86 3.95
N PRO A 130 4.53 15.81 4.22
CA PRO A 130 4.71 14.95 5.38
C PRO A 130 6.08 14.27 5.39
N GLU A 131 6.57 13.89 4.23
CA GLU A 131 7.83 13.19 4.04
C GLU A 131 9.01 14.04 4.48
N SER A 132 9.00 15.32 4.09
CA SER A 132 10.06 16.26 4.49
C SER A 132 10.08 16.47 5.99
N ALA A 133 8.92 16.54 6.64
CA ALA A 133 8.82 16.74 8.08
C ALA A 133 9.39 15.55 8.87
N ILE A 134 8.99 14.34 8.53
CA ILE A 134 9.48 13.10 9.19
C ILE A 134 10.98 12.90 8.96
N LEU A 135 11.44 13.03 7.71
CA LEU A 135 12.85 12.82 7.38
C LEU A 135 13.74 13.92 8.00
N PHE A 136 13.24 15.15 8.11
CA PHE A 136 13.93 16.21 8.83
C PHE A 136 14.04 15.91 10.32
N VAL A 137 12.98 15.41 10.95
CA VAL A 137 13.02 14.99 12.36
C VAL A 137 13.98 13.82 12.55
N LEU A 138 13.92 12.79 11.70
CA LEU A 138 14.88 11.69 11.74
C LEU A 138 16.31 12.16 11.59
N SER A 139 16.59 13.11 10.69
CA SER A 139 17.94 13.65 10.48
C SER A 139 18.56 14.31 11.71
N LYS A 140 17.74 14.81 12.63
CA LYS A 140 18.20 15.42 13.88
C LYS A 140 18.53 14.41 14.98
N HIS A 141 17.97 13.21 14.87
CA HIS A 141 17.94 12.29 16.01
C HIS A 141 18.55 10.91 15.73
N VAL A 142 18.69 10.50 14.46
CA VAL A 142 19.14 9.14 14.08
C VAL A 142 20.50 8.78 14.68
N ASP A 143 21.45 9.72 14.72
CA ASP A 143 22.79 9.51 15.29
C ASP A 143 22.79 9.33 16.81
N GLN A 144 21.70 9.70 17.49
CA GLN A 144 21.57 9.61 18.93
C GLN A 144 21.15 8.22 19.40
N ILE A 145 20.61 7.39 18.48
CA ILE A 145 20.14 6.02 18.71
C ILE A 145 20.67 5.06 17.64
N PRO A 146 22.00 4.92 17.48
CA PRO A 146 22.63 4.18 16.36
C PRO A 146 22.34 2.68 16.37
N TYR A 147 21.81 2.14 17.44
CA TYR A 147 21.40 0.75 17.61
C TYR A 147 19.94 0.49 17.20
N VAL A 148 19.19 1.53 16.81
CA VAL A 148 17.84 1.40 16.25
C VAL A 148 17.93 1.48 14.73
N LYS A 149 17.35 0.50 14.05
CA LYS A 149 17.27 0.50 12.59
C LYS A 149 15.88 0.97 12.13
N PHE A 150 15.86 1.75 11.06
CA PHE A 150 14.65 2.26 10.44
C PHE A 150 14.50 1.71 9.03
N PHE A 151 13.44 0.96 8.78
CA PHE A 151 13.05 0.57 7.43
C PHE A 151 11.91 1.46 6.97
N ILE A 152 12.14 2.24 5.91
CA ILE A 152 11.19 3.24 5.42
C ILE A 152 10.87 2.93 3.97
N THR A 153 9.59 2.93 3.61
CA THR A 153 9.18 2.83 2.21
C THR A 153 8.48 4.10 1.74
N GLY A 154 8.56 4.37 0.46
CA GLY A 154 7.89 5.50 -0.16
C GLY A 154 8.19 5.58 -1.66
N ARG A 155 7.43 6.40 -2.37
CA ARG A 155 7.70 6.72 -3.77
C ARG A 155 8.94 7.62 -3.88
N PRO A 156 9.70 7.57 -5.00
CA PRO A 156 10.86 8.44 -5.20
C PRO A 156 10.44 9.88 -5.59
N GLU A 157 9.53 10.48 -4.84
CA GLU A 157 9.10 11.85 -5.02
C GLU A 157 10.21 12.84 -4.64
N THR A 158 10.15 14.06 -5.17
CA THR A 158 11.23 15.04 -5.00
C THR A 158 11.50 15.35 -3.53
N GLN A 159 10.45 15.46 -2.71
CA GLN A 159 10.55 15.77 -1.29
C GLN A 159 11.21 14.63 -0.51
N ILE A 160 10.82 13.37 -0.78
CA ILE A 160 11.42 12.19 -0.15
C ILE A 160 12.90 12.09 -0.52
N ARG A 161 13.23 12.24 -1.82
CA ARG A 161 14.63 12.22 -2.26
C ARG A 161 15.46 13.30 -1.58
N SER A 162 14.91 14.51 -1.47
CA SER A 162 15.58 15.63 -0.80
C SER A 162 15.78 15.37 0.69
N GLY A 163 14.79 14.77 1.36
CA GLY A 163 14.87 14.40 2.76
C GLY A 163 15.97 13.39 3.05
N PHE A 164 16.09 12.32 2.25
CA PHE A 164 17.17 11.33 2.40
C PHE A 164 18.56 11.86 1.99
N ARG A 165 18.65 13.01 1.32
CA ARG A 165 19.91 13.70 1.01
C ARG A 165 20.35 14.68 2.09
N LEU A 166 19.59 14.84 3.17
CA LEU A 166 20.02 15.65 4.30
C LEU A 166 21.36 15.14 4.84
N PRO A 167 22.30 16.04 5.21
CA PRO A 167 23.68 15.66 5.56
C PRO A 167 23.78 14.58 6.65
N ALA A 168 22.86 14.56 7.61
CA ALA A 168 22.86 13.55 8.67
C ALA A 168 22.21 12.22 8.26
N LEU A 169 21.27 12.20 7.30
CA LEU A 169 20.64 10.97 6.84
C LEU A 169 21.40 10.28 5.70
N GLN A 170 21.95 11.05 4.79
CA GLN A 170 22.59 10.49 3.59
C GLN A 170 23.66 9.43 3.90
N PRO A 171 24.62 9.64 4.82
CA PRO A 171 25.67 8.66 5.10
C PRO A 171 25.16 7.40 5.81
N VAL A 172 24.04 7.49 6.54
CA VAL A 172 23.45 6.40 7.31
C VAL A 172 22.28 5.72 6.61
N THR A 173 21.99 6.09 5.36
CA THR A 173 20.85 5.55 4.59
C THR A 173 21.32 4.64 3.46
N LYS A 174 20.87 3.39 3.51
CA LYS A 174 20.96 2.42 2.41
C LYS A 174 19.73 2.58 1.51
N VAL A 175 19.96 2.89 0.26
CA VAL A 175 18.87 3.07 -0.72
C VAL A 175 18.74 1.83 -1.58
N PHE A 176 17.54 1.26 -1.62
CA PHE A 176 17.20 0.17 -2.51
C PHE A 176 16.06 0.57 -3.44
N LYS A 177 16.29 0.46 -4.76
CA LYS A 177 15.34 0.89 -5.78
C LYS A 177 14.71 -0.31 -6.46
N LEU A 178 13.44 -0.56 -6.22
CA LEU A 178 12.72 -1.68 -6.81
C LEU A 178 12.67 -1.64 -8.34
N HIS A 179 12.63 -0.46 -8.94
CA HIS A 179 12.61 -0.31 -10.40
C HIS A 179 13.98 -0.55 -11.07
N GLU A 180 15.06 -0.69 -10.29
CA GLU A 180 16.40 -1.09 -10.79
C GLU A 180 16.66 -2.60 -10.60
N VAL A 181 15.72 -3.34 -10.01
CA VAL A 181 15.82 -4.81 -9.90
C VAL A 181 15.72 -5.43 -11.29
N ASN A 182 16.53 -6.46 -11.52
CA ASN A 182 16.53 -7.17 -12.80
C ASN A 182 15.11 -7.61 -13.17
N ARG A 183 14.68 -7.17 -14.34
CA ARG A 183 13.33 -7.42 -14.85
C ARG A 183 12.95 -8.90 -14.85
N SER A 184 13.88 -9.79 -15.21
CA SER A 184 13.61 -11.23 -15.25
C SER A 184 13.27 -11.82 -13.87
N LEU A 185 13.82 -11.27 -12.78
CA LEU A 185 13.48 -11.69 -11.42
C LEU A 185 12.06 -11.26 -11.06
N VAL A 186 11.72 -10.00 -11.35
CA VAL A 186 10.37 -9.47 -11.12
C VAL A 186 9.33 -10.23 -11.93
N ASP A 187 9.64 -10.52 -13.20
CA ASP A 187 8.73 -11.27 -14.08
C ASP A 187 8.52 -12.71 -13.59
N ASN A 188 9.56 -13.37 -13.05
CA ASN A 188 9.40 -14.69 -12.44
C ASN A 188 8.48 -14.67 -11.22
N ASP A 189 8.62 -13.66 -10.36
CA ASP A 189 7.75 -13.49 -9.19
C ASP A 189 6.30 -13.19 -9.61
N ILE A 190 6.09 -12.36 -10.62
CA ILE A 190 4.75 -12.08 -11.19
C ILE A 190 4.14 -13.34 -11.81
N LYS A 191 4.91 -14.13 -12.56
CA LYS A 191 4.43 -15.41 -13.12
C LYS A 191 4.03 -16.39 -12.01
N LEU A 192 4.85 -16.49 -10.95
CA LEU A 192 4.52 -17.32 -9.80
C LEU A 192 3.24 -16.85 -9.13
N PHE A 193 3.09 -15.54 -8.94
CA PHE A 193 1.87 -14.94 -8.38
C PHE A 193 0.64 -15.30 -9.22
N PHE A 194 0.67 -15.11 -10.54
CA PHE A 194 -0.46 -15.46 -11.41
C PHE A 194 -0.81 -16.94 -11.31
N ARG A 195 0.17 -17.84 -11.44
CA ARG A 195 -0.05 -19.29 -11.36
C ARG A 195 -0.72 -19.69 -10.05
N THR A 196 -0.18 -19.21 -8.94
CA THR A 196 -0.71 -19.54 -7.61
C THR A 196 -2.13 -18.99 -7.44
N GLN A 197 -2.33 -17.69 -7.66
CA GLN A 197 -3.60 -17.03 -7.38
C GLN A 197 -4.73 -17.50 -8.31
N LEU A 198 -4.46 -17.69 -9.60
CA LEU A 198 -5.47 -18.16 -10.55
C LEU A 198 -5.81 -19.64 -10.31
N SER A 199 -4.84 -20.50 -10.00
CA SER A 199 -5.11 -21.89 -9.65
C SER A 199 -5.94 -22.00 -8.36
N ASP A 200 -5.62 -21.23 -7.33
CA ASP A 200 -6.39 -21.21 -6.09
C ASP A 200 -7.82 -20.69 -6.30
N LEU A 201 -7.98 -19.73 -7.20
CA LEU A 201 -9.28 -19.17 -7.55
C LEU A 201 -10.20 -20.27 -8.15
N LEU A 202 -9.71 -21.12 -9.05
CA LEU A 202 -10.50 -22.24 -9.58
C LEU A 202 -10.79 -23.29 -8.51
N ARG A 203 -9.81 -23.66 -7.69
CA ARG A 203 -10.00 -24.66 -6.62
C ARG A 203 -11.10 -24.26 -5.63
N ASN A 204 -11.25 -22.95 -5.40
CA ASN A 204 -12.23 -22.40 -4.45
C ASN A 204 -13.61 -22.15 -5.09
N ARG A 205 -13.80 -22.47 -6.37
CA ARG A 205 -15.07 -22.30 -7.09
C ARG A 205 -15.68 -23.64 -7.43
N SER A 206 -16.81 -23.94 -6.81
CA SER A 206 -17.60 -25.17 -7.06
C SER A 206 -18.45 -25.12 -8.33
N ASP A 207 -18.58 -23.93 -8.93
CA ASP A 207 -19.39 -23.67 -10.14
C ASP A 207 -18.59 -23.75 -11.45
N CYS A 208 -17.31 -24.07 -11.35
CA CYS A 208 -16.43 -24.19 -12.52
C CYS A 208 -15.87 -25.61 -12.63
N ASP A 209 -15.87 -26.15 -13.84
CA ASP A 209 -15.15 -27.38 -14.13
C ASP A 209 -13.64 -27.14 -13.94
N LEU A 210 -12.99 -28.04 -13.20
CA LEU A 210 -11.54 -28.00 -13.05
C LEU A 210 -10.90 -28.26 -14.40
N VAL A 211 -10.38 -27.23 -15.03
CA VAL A 211 -9.56 -27.33 -16.22
C VAL A 211 -8.15 -27.71 -15.77
N GLN A 212 -7.67 -28.88 -16.17
CA GLN A 212 -6.33 -29.34 -15.87
C GLN A 212 -5.32 -28.37 -16.50
N ASP A 213 -4.32 -27.94 -15.75
CA ASP A 213 -3.27 -27.02 -16.18
C ASP A 213 -3.72 -25.59 -16.59
N TRP A 214 -4.81 -25.09 -15.99
CA TRP A 214 -5.19 -23.70 -16.15
C TRP A 214 -4.65 -22.81 -14.99
N PRO A 215 -4.15 -21.59 -15.28
CA PRO A 215 -3.89 -21.03 -16.60
C PRO A 215 -2.71 -21.72 -17.31
N SER A 216 -2.73 -21.76 -18.62
CA SER A 216 -1.62 -22.28 -19.42
C SER A 216 -0.36 -21.42 -19.26
N SER A 217 0.81 -21.98 -19.59
CA SER A 217 2.08 -21.24 -19.53
C SER A 217 2.07 -20.01 -20.43
N ASP A 218 1.50 -20.14 -21.63
CA ASP A 218 1.42 -19.04 -22.60
C ASP A 218 0.51 -17.91 -22.12
N GLU A 219 -0.62 -18.24 -21.49
CA GLU A 219 -1.52 -17.25 -20.88
C GLU A 219 -0.82 -16.48 -19.75
N VAL A 220 -0.06 -17.17 -18.90
CA VAL A 220 0.73 -16.55 -17.83
C VAL A 220 1.82 -15.65 -18.41
N ASP A 221 2.47 -16.07 -19.50
CA ASP A 221 3.51 -15.27 -20.15
C ASP A 221 2.93 -13.96 -20.72
N VAL A 222 1.78 -14.01 -21.38
CA VAL A 222 1.07 -12.82 -21.88
C VAL A 222 0.66 -11.88 -20.72
N LEU A 223 0.12 -12.44 -19.63
CA LEU A 223 -0.24 -11.65 -18.45
C LEU A 223 0.97 -10.96 -17.83
N CYS A 224 2.11 -11.67 -17.76
CA CYS A 224 3.36 -11.13 -17.25
C CYS A 224 3.89 -9.98 -18.12
N GLU A 225 3.86 -10.12 -19.43
CA GLU A 225 4.22 -9.04 -20.36
C GLU A 225 3.36 -7.80 -20.16
N LYS A 226 2.02 -7.99 -20.05
CA LYS A 226 1.07 -6.89 -19.79
C LYS A 226 1.28 -6.23 -18.41
N ALA A 227 1.63 -7.02 -17.41
CA ALA A 227 1.91 -6.51 -16.07
C ALA A 227 3.13 -5.57 -16.03
N ALA A 228 4.03 -5.70 -17.02
CA ALA A 228 5.18 -4.81 -17.19
C ALA A 228 6.01 -4.57 -15.92
N GLY A 229 6.08 -5.56 -14.97
CA GLY A 229 6.78 -5.49 -13.69
C GLY A 229 5.97 -4.86 -12.56
N PHE A 230 4.70 -4.57 -12.77
CA PHE A 230 3.84 -3.99 -11.76
C PHE A 230 2.91 -5.03 -11.13
N PHE A 231 3.11 -5.32 -9.86
CA PHE A 231 2.25 -6.23 -9.10
C PHE A 231 0.81 -5.75 -8.97
N ILE A 232 0.58 -4.43 -9.06
CA ILE A 232 -0.78 -3.89 -9.05
C ILE A 232 -1.59 -4.37 -10.27
N TYR A 233 -0.96 -4.46 -11.44
CA TYR A 233 -1.61 -5.04 -12.61
C TYR A 233 -1.99 -6.50 -12.33
N ALA A 234 -1.05 -7.29 -11.84
CA ALA A 234 -1.27 -8.70 -11.57
C ALA A 234 -2.39 -8.92 -10.55
N SER A 235 -2.40 -8.17 -9.45
CA SER A 235 -3.42 -8.30 -8.41
C SER A 235 -4.81 -7.83 -8.89
N THR A 236 -4.88 -6.76 -9.68
CA THR A 236 -6.14 -6.28 -10.27
C THR A 236 -6.68 -7.28 -11.29
N ALA A 237 -5.82 -7.83 -12.15
CA ALA A 237 -6.17 -8.85 -13.14
C ALA A 237 -6.73 -10.12 -12.46
N VAL A 238 -6.07 -10.62 -11.42
CA VAL A 238 -6.57 -11.77 -10.64
C VAL A 238 -7.95 -11.49 -10.03
N LYS A 239 -8.14 -10.32 -9.44
CA LYS A 239 -9.46 -9.93 -8.89
C LYS A 239 -10.54 -9.82 -9.97
N PHE A 240 -10.20 -9.29 -11.13
CA PHE A 240 -11.11 -9.21 -12.26
C PHE A 240 -11.51 -10.60 -12.75
N VAL A 241 -10.54 -11.50 -12.95
CA VAL A 241 -10.78 -12.91 -13.33
C VAL A 241 -11.61 -13.63 -12.27
N GLY A 242 -11.41 -13.30 -10.99
CA GLY A 242 -12.13 -13.87 -9.85
C GLY A 242 -13.57 -13.40 -9.69
N SER A 243 -14.10 -12.54 -10.55
CA SER A 243 -15.48 -12.08 -10.49
C SER A 243 -16.47 -13.22 -10.42
N ARG A 244 -17.35 -13.21 -9.40
CA ARG A 244 -18.34 -14.27 -9.20
C ARG A 244 -19.41 -14.34 -10.31
N ASN A 245 -19.64 -13.24 -11.00
CA ASN A 245 -20.69 -13.13 -12.01
C ASN A 245 -20.27 -13.68 -13.39
N HIS A 246 -19.01 -14.04 -13.55
CA HIS A 246 -18.44 -14.45 -14.84
C HIS A 246 -17.56 -15.70 -14.70
N LYS A 247 -17.41 -16.44 -15.80
CA LYS A 247 -16.49 -17.59 -15.84
C LYS A 247 -15.04 -17.09 -15.86
N PRO A 248 -14.15 -17.59 -15.00
CA PRO A 248 -12.75 -17.16 -14.93
C PRO A 248 -12.00 -17.25 -16.26
N THR A 249 -12.24 -18.31 -17.02
CA THR A 249 -11.62 -18.51 -18.34
C THR A 249 -11.99 -17.41 -19.33
N LYS A 250 -13.27 -17.00 -19.38
CA LYS A 250 -13.71 -15.90 -20.23
C LYS A 250 -13.14 -14.55 -19.81
N GLN A 251 -13.07 -14.30 -18.51
CA GLN A 251 -12.45 -13.06 -17.99
C GLN A 251 -10.97 -13.00 -18.31
N LEU A 252 -10.27 -14.13 -18.24
CA LEU A 252 -8.87 -14.21 -18.60
C LEU A 252 -8.68 -13.94 -20.11
N GLU A 253 -9.48 -14.54 -20.98
CA GLU A 253 -9.47 -14.30 -22.42
C GLU A 253 -9.66 -12.81 -22.76
N GLN A 254 -10.55 -12.11 -22.04
CA GLN A 254 -10.76 -10.67 -22.22
C GLN A 254 -9.50 -9.86 -21.89
N ILE A 255 -8.82 -10.17 -20.77
CA ILE A 255 -7.57 -9.49 -20.43
C ILE A 255 -6.47 -9.77 -21.46
N ILE A 256 -6.35 -11.03 -21.90
CA ILE A 256 -5.33 -11.44 -22.86
C ILE A 256 -5.55 -10.73 -24.19
N SER A 257 -6.80 -10.56 -24.63
CA SER A 257 -7.15 -9.91 -25.90
C SER A 257 -6.98 -8.38 -25.89
N LEU A 258 -6.79 -7.73 -24.71
CA LEU A 258 -6.50 -6.30 -24.67
C LEU A 258 -5.25 -5.97 -25.49
N PRO A 259 -5.19 -4.82 -26.17
CA PRO A 259 -4.00 -4.40 -26.87
C PRO A 259 -2.81 -4.29 -25.89
N GLN A 260 -1.62 -4.59 -26.37
CA GLN A 260 -0.41 -4.26 -25.62
C GLN A 260 -0.24 -2.73 -25.61
N SER A 261 0.10 -2.17 -24.44
CA SER A 261 0.40 -0.74 -24.36
C SER A 261 1.62 -0.43 -25.23
N THR A 262 1.40 0.24 -26.34
CA THR A 262 2.49 0.79 -27.13
C THR A 262 2.88 2.12 -26.51
N SER A 263 4.17 2.35 -26.34
CA SER A 263 4.75 3.59 -25.79
C SER A 263 4.38 4.88 -26.56
N HIS A 264 3.62 4.77 -27.64
CA HIS A 264 3.17 5.89 -28.47
C HIS A 264 1.83 6.53 -28.06
N GLU A 265 1.01 5.85 -27.21
CA GLU A 265 -0.31 6.38 -26.80
C GLU A 265 -0.35 6.89 -25.35
N GLY A 266 0.76 6.86 -24.62
CA GLY A 266 0.86 7.40 -23.25
C GLY A 266 0.09 6.61 -22.18
N ARG A 267 -0.65 5.56 -22.54
CA ARG A 267 -1.42 4.74 -21.59
C ARG A 267 -0.60 3.56 -21.09
N SER A 268 -0.54 3.41 -19.77
CA SER A 268 0.10 2.27 -19.15
C SER A 268 -0.78 0.99 -19.27
N GLY A 269 -0.18 -0.20 -19.13
CA GLY A 269 -0.94 -1.45 -19.13
C GLY A 269 -2.03 -1.49 -18.06
N ILE A 270 -1.79 -0.84 -16.91
CA ILE A 270 -2.79 -0.73 -15.83
C ILE A 270 -3.96 0.17 -16.21
N ASP A 271 -3.73 1.24 -16.96
CA ASP A 271 -4.80 2.14 -17.43
C ASP A 271 -5.74 1.42 -18.38
N LEU A 272 -5.20 0.59 -19.28
CA LEU A 272 -6.00 -0.27 -20.17
C LEU A 272 -6.83 -1.27 -19.37
N LEU A 273 -6.26 -1.86 -18.32
CA LEU A 273 -7.00 -2.78 -17.46
C LEU A 273 -8.09 -2.05 -16.69
N TYR A 274 -7.82 -0.86 -16.15
CA TYR A 274 -8.83 -0.04 -15.48
C TYR A 274 -9.98 0.34 -16.44
N THR A 275 -9.64 0.76 -17.66
CA THR A 275 -10.62 1.05 -18.70
C THR A 275 -11.51 -0.16 -18.97
N GLN A 276 -10.91 -1.36 -19.15
CA GLN A 276 -11.65 -2.59 -19.38
C GLN A 276 -12.61 -2.93 -18.24
N VAL A 277 -12.15 -2.80 -16.98
CA VAL A 277 -12.99 -3.07 -15.82
C VAL A 277 -14.17 -2.09 -15.76
N LEU A 278 -13.93 -0.81 -16.03
CA LEU A 278 -14.98 0.20 -16.05
C LEU A 278 -15.97 -0.01 -17.19
N GLU A 279 -15.50 -0.30 -18.40
CA GLU A 279 -16.35 -0.62 -19.54
C GLU A 279 -17.23 -1.84 -19.29
N GLN A 280 -16.65 -2.89 -18.70
CA GLN A 280 -17.44 -4.06 -18.34
C GLN A 280 -18.47 -3.76 -17.27
N ALA A 281 -18.12 -2.97 -16.25
CA ALA A 281 -19.04 -2.57 -15.20
C ALA A 281 -20.22 -1.76 -15.75
N VAL A 282 -19.97 -0.90 -16.75
CA VAL A 282 -20.99 -0.08 -17.41
C VAL A 282 -21.79 -0.89 -18.42
N ASN A 283 -21.15 -1.72 -19.26
CA ASN A 283 -21.80 -2.42 -20.37
C ASN A 283 -22.54 -3.70 -19.95
N SER A 284 -22.27 -4.23 -18.75
CA SER A 284 -22.80 -5.54 -18.33
C SER A 284 -24.31 -5.56 -18.12
N VAL A 285 -24.97 -4.40 -17.96
CA VAL A 285 -26.38 -4.34 -17.57
C VAL A 285 -27.22 -3.40 -18.45
N TYR A 286 -26.68 -2.25 -18.94
CA TYR A 286 -27.50 -1.19 -19.54
C TYR A 286 -26.72 -0.38 -20.60
N MET A 287 -26.49 -0.92 -21.79
CA MET A 287 -25.67 -0.26 -22.85
C MET A 287 -26.19 1.11 -23.32
N ASP A 288 -27.49 1.41 -23.18
CA ASP A 288 -28.11 2.66 -23.69
C ASP A 288 -28.80 3.53 -22.60
N ASP A 289 -28.61 3.21 -21.33
CA ASP A 289 -29.29 3.92 -20.25
C ASP A 289 -28.44 5.09 -19.73
N LYS A 290 -28.77 6.30 -20.17
CA LYS A 290 -28.14 7.56 -19.71
C LYS A 290 -28.29 7.78 -18.20
N GLU A 291 -29.36 7.31 -17.60
CA GLU A 291 -29.62 7.42 -16.18
C GLU A 291 -28.65 6.54 -15.39
N PHE A 292 -28.42 5.31 -15.86
CA PHE A 292 -27.41 4.41 -15.27
C PHE A 292 -26.00 5.00 -15.39
N HIS A 293 -25.61 5.56 -16.51
CA HIS A 293 -24.30 6.20 -16.68
C HIS A 293 -24.11 7.39 -15.72
N SER A 294 -25.15 8.19 -15.53
CA SER A 294 -25.14 9.31 -14.59
C SER A 294 -25.01 8.81 -13.15
N HIS A 295 -25.81 7.80 -12.78
CA HIS A 295 -25.76 7.15 -11.48
C HIS A 295 -24.37 6.55 -11.21
N PHE A 296 -23.83 5.79 -12.15
CA PHE A 296 -22.49 5.19 -12.04
C PHE A 296 -21.41 6.25 -11.77
N ARG A 297 -21.40 7.33 -12.55
CA ARG A 297 -20.46 8.45 -12.34
C ARG A 297 -20.61 9.11 -10.97
N THR A 298 -21.85 9.28 -10.51
CA THR A 298 -22.14 9.87 -9.21
C THR A 298 -21.62 8.99 -8.08
N VAL A 299 -21.89 7.68 -8.12
CA VAL A 299 -21.43 6.73 -7.09
C VAL A 299 -19.91 6.62 -7.07
N VAL A 300 -19.28 6.41 -8.23
CA VAL A 300 -17.82 6.30 -8.32
C VAL A 300 -17.15 7.61 -7.94
N GLY A 301 -17.65 8.73 -8.44
CA GLY A 301 -17.16 10.06 -8.08
C GLY A 301 -17.24 10.34 -6.58
N ALA A 302 -18.35 9.98 -5.94
CA ALA A 302 -18.49 10.14 -4.49
C ALA A 302 -17.49 9.28 -3.73
N VAL A 303 -17.30 8.01 -4.08
CA VAL A 303 -16.29 7.14 -3.43
C VAL A 303 -14.89 7.73 -3.51
N LEU A 304 -14.54 8.38 -4.63
CA LEU A 304 -13.19 8.92 -4.86
C LEU A 304 -12.94 10.29 -4.26
N LEU A 305 -14.00 11.13 -4.18
CA LEU A 305 -13.87 12.55 -3.83
C LEU A 305 -14.24 12.86 -2.39
N VAL A 306 -14.86 11.95 -1.65
CA VAL A 306 -15.12 12.16 -0.22
C VAL A 306 -13.80 12.24 0.55
N PHE A 307 -13.75 13.17 1.50
CA PHE A 307 -12.56 13.40 2.31
C PHE A 307 -12.23 12.18 3.20
N ASN A 308 -13.28 11.61 3.83
CA ASN A 308 -13.17 10.37 4.60
C ASN A 308 -14.00 9.28 3.92
N PRO A 309 -13.45 8.06 3.79
CA PRO A 309 -14.18 6.94 3.20
C PRO A 309 -15.51 6.67 3.92
N LEU A 310 -16.56 6.49 3.15
CA LEU A 310 -17.91 6.25 3.66
C LEU A 310 -18.28 4.77 3.54
N SER A 311 -19.14 4.31 4.45
CA SER A 311 -19.79 3.01 4.30
C SER A 311 -20.83 3.03 3.18
N ALA A 312 -21.25 1.85 2.71
CA ALA A 312 -22.27 1.77 1.68
C ALA A 312 -23.60 2.43 2.11
N GLU A 313 -23.95 2.33 3.39
CA GLU A 313 -25.13 2.98 3.96
C GLU A 313 -25.00 4.50 3.96
N ALA A 314 -23.90 5.02 4.50
CA ALA A 314 -23.65 6.46 4.53
C ALA A 314 -23.54 7.07 3.12
N LEU A 315 -22.96 6.33 2.16
CA LEU A 315 -22.89 6.77 0.76
C LEU A 315 -24.27 6.80 0.11
N SER A 316 -25.13 5.80 0.37
CA SER A 316 -26.53 5.78 -0.08
C SER A 316 -27.32 6.97 0.45
N ASP A 317 -27.16 7.28 1.74
CA ASP A 317 -27.83 8.41 2.38
C ASP A 317 -27.34 9.76 1.82
N LEU A 318 -26.02 9.89 1.62
CA LEU A 318 -25.42 11.11 1.04
C LEU A 318 -25.94 11.39 -0.36
N LEU A 319 -26.00 10.36 -1.21
CA LEU A 319 -26.41 10.47 -2.60
C LEU A 319 -27.95 10.46 -2.77
N LYS A 320 -28.69 10.08 -1.72
CA LYS A 320 -30.14 9.81 -1.77
C LYS A 320 -30.50 8.73 -2.80
N GLU A 321 -29.63 7.76 -2.96
CA GLU A 321 -29.75 6.67 -3.92
C GLU A 321 -29.93 5.34 -3.18
N SER A 322 -30.96 4.58 -3.55
CA SER A 322 -31.30 3.33 -2.85
C SER A 322 -30.50 2.11 -3.32
N ASP A 323 -29.99 2.12 -4.54
CA ASP A 323 -29.29 0.98 -5.16
C ASP A 323 -27.87 1.31 -5.65
N ILE A 324 -26.99 1.61 -4.71
CA ILE A 324 -25.56 1.75 -5.02
C ILE A 324 -24.84 0.39 -5.05
N SER A 325 -25.50 -0.67 -4.51
CA SER A 325 -24.87 -1.96 -4.30
C SER A 325 -24.51 -2.67 -5.61
N THR A 326 -25.31 -2.49 -6.64
CA THR A 326 -25.06 -3.05 -7.98
C THR A 326 -23.82 -2.43 -8.60
N THR A 327 -23.68 -1.10 -8.55
CA THR A 327 -22.49 -0.38 -9.02
C THR A 327 -21.24 -0.80 -8.25
N LEU A 328 -21.29 -0.87 -6.92
CA LEU A 328 -20.16 -1.26 -6.09
C LEU A 328 -19.71 -2.69 -6.35
N ARG A 329 -20.64 -3.63 -6.57
CA ARG A 329 -20.32 -5.03 -6.89
C ARG A 329 -19.60 -5.18 -8.22
N SER A 330 -19.92 -4.39 -9.22
CA SER A 330 -19.27 -4.45 -10.54
C SER A 330 -17.81 -3.99 -10.47
N LEU A 331 -17.44 -3.21 -9.44
CA LEU A 331 -16.11 -2.63 -9.25
C LEU A 331 -15.27 -3.35 -8.19
N HIS A 332 -15.60 -4.58 -7.80
CA HIS A 332 -14.91 -5.34 -6.75
C HIS A 332 -13.41 -5.58 -7.00
N SER A 333 -12.93 -5.46 -8.23
CA SER A 333 -11.50 -5.51 -8.57
C SER A 333 -10.77 -4.19 -8.37
N LEU A 334 -11.51 -3.08 -8.23
CA LEU A 334 -11.01 -1.72 -8.06
C LEU A 334 -11.31 -1.14 -6.68
N LEU A 335 -12.40 -1.60 -6.04
CA LEU A 335 -12.86 -1.16 -4.74
C LEU A 335 -12.86 -2.31 -3.73
N LEU A 336 -12.50 -2.00 -2.51
CA LEU A 336 -12.67 -2.86 -1.35
C LEU A 336 -14.02 -2.53 -0.72
N VAL A 337 -15.02 -3.34 -1.02
CA VAL A 337 -16.37 -3.20 -0.49
C VAL A 337 -16.55 -4.21 0.63
N PRO A 338 -16.59 -3.78 1.91
CA PRO A 338 -16.77 -4.69 3.04
C PRO A 338 -18.14 -5.38 3.01
N THR A 339 -18.22 -6.56 3.61
CA THR A 339 -19.50 -7.25 3.84
C THR A 339 -20.35 -6.56 4.91
N SER A 340 -19.72 -5.85 5.82
CA SER A 340 -20.38 -5.02 6.83
C SER A 340 -20.88 -3.72 6.21
N LYS A 341 -22.14 -3.40 6.39
CA LYS A 341 -22.78 -2.17 5.85
C LYS A 341 -22.26 -0.88 6.48
N VAL A 342 -21.67 -0.97 7.69
CA VAL A 342 -21.11 0.20 8.41
C VAL A 342 -19.61 0.41 8.20
N ALA A 343 -18.93 -0.56 7.61
CA ALA A 343 -17.50 -0.42 7.32
C ALA A 343 -17.29 0.40 6.04
N PRO A 344 -16.26 1.27 6.02
CA PRO A 344 -16.02 2.18 4.89
C PRO A 344 -15.54 1.43 3.63
N ILE A 345 -15.92 1.98 2.47
CA ILE A 345 -15.47 1.52 1.15
C ILE A 345 -14.16 2.23 0.84
N HIS A 346 -13.16 1.47 0.43
CA HIS A 346 -11.86 2.00 0.03
C HIS A 346 -11.53 1.65 -1.41
N THR A 347 -10.65 2.43 -2.04
CA THR A 347 -10.05 2.02 -3.30
C THR A 347 -9.08 0.87 -3.05
N PHE A 348 -8.99 -0.06 -4.01
CA PHE A 348 -8.05 -1.18 -3.87
C PHE A 348 -6.59 -0.71 -3.90
N HIS A 349 -6.32 0.34 -4.69
CA HIS A 349 -4.99 0.94 -4.79
C HIS A 349 -5.10 2.39 -5.28
N LYS A 350 -4.21 3.26 -4.80
CA LYS A 350 -4.22 4.68 -5.12
C LYS A 350 -3.99 5.03 -6.60
N SER A 351 -3.42 4.12 -7.39
CA SER A 351 -3.29 4.35 -8.84
C SER A 351 -4.62 4.39 -9.59
N PHE A 352 -5.70 3.87 -9.01
CA PHE A 352 -7.02 3.96 -9.61
C PHE A 352 -7.62 5.37 -9.50
N PRO A 353 -7.63 6.04 -8.34
CA PRO A 353 -7.92 7.47 -8.28
C PRO A 353 -7.00 8.31 -9.16
N ASP A 354 -5.67 8.05 -9.15
CA ASP A 354 -4.70 8.76 -9.97
C ASP A 354 -5.09 8.66 -11.47
N PHE A 355 -5.44 7.44 -11.95
CA PHE A 355 -5.90 7.19 -13.32
C PHE A 355 -7.17 7.98 -13.69
N LEU A 356 -8.16 8.07 -12.78
CA LEU A 356 -9.43 8.76 -13.07
C LEU A 356 -9.31 10.29 -12.99
N MET A 357 -8.33 10.80 -12.26
CA MET A 357 -8.10 12.24 -12.10
C MET A 357 -7.04 12.80 -13.06
N ASP A 358 -6.33 11.93 -13.78
CA ASP A 358 -5.33 12.37 -14.77
C ASP A 358 -6.05 12.99 -15.97
N PRO A 359 -5.84 14.28 -16.27
CA PRO A 359 -6.41 14.91 -17.46
C PRO A 359 -5.76 14.27 -18.70
N ILE A 360 -6.56 13.57 -19.50
CA ILE A 360 -6.15 12.97 -20.79
C ILE A 360 -5.80 14.07 -21.79
#